data_5436db28c97167c4c0f3cebadec5171c
#
_entry.id   5436db28c97167c4c0f3cebadec5171c
#
_cell.length_a   1.000
_cell.length_b   1.000
_cell.length_c   1.000
_cell.angle_alpha   90.00
_cell.angle_beta   90.00
_cell.angle_gamma   90.00
#
_symmetry.space_group_name_H-M   'P 1'
#
loop_
_entity.id
_entity.type
_entity.pdbx_description
1 polymer ?
#
loop_
_entity_poly.entity_id
_entity_poly.type
_entity_poly.pdbx_seq_one_letter_code
_entity_poly.pdbx_strand_id
1 'polypeptide(L)'
;AAVLVNNFTNYFFTEAALICKENNLPFDLLKPLIKETAIKLDVLSPQNAQTGPAIRKDQETITKHLESIQNPRLHEIYKILTSAIQKNNEQ
;
A
#
# COMPACT_ATOMS: atom_id res chain seq x y z
N ALA A 1 9.48 -13.99 -8.13
CA ALA A 1 9.72 -12.85 -7.23
C ALA A 1 9.67 -11.50 -7.94
N ALA A 2 10.20 -11.44 -9.17
CA ALA A 2 10.24 -10.18 -9.93
C ALA A 2 8.85 -9.59 -10.20
N VAL A 3 7.87 -10.42 -10.47
CA VAL A 3 6.48 -9.97 -10.69
C VAL A 3 5.95 -9.25 -9.46
N LEU A 4 6.27 -9.74 -8.27
CA LEU A 4 5.81 -9.13 -7.01
C LEU A 4 6.38 -7.72 -6.85
N VAL A 5 7.67 -7.54 -7.10
CA VAL A 5 8.33 -6.26 -6.82
C VAL A 5 8.22 -5.27 -7.97
N ASN A 6 7.84 -5.72 -9.17
CA ASN A 6 7.74 -4.87 -10.35
C ASN A 6 6.30 -4.75 -10.84
N ASN A 7 5.75 -5.83 -11.37
CA ASN A 7 4.46 -5.76 -12.06
C ASN A 7 3.29 -5.52 -11.10
N PHE A 8 3.25 -6.19 -9.95
CA PHE A 8 2.20 -5.97 -8.96
C PHE A 8 2.34 -4.59 -8.31
N THR A 9 3.56 -4.17 -8.06
CA THR A 9 3.83 -2.82 -7.55
C THR A 9 3.31 -1.77 -8.53
N ASN A 10 3.54 -1.97 -9.82
CA ASN A 10 3.05 -1.04 -10.83
C ASN A 10 1.52 -0.96 -10.88
N TYR A 11 0.84 -2.09 -10.65
CA TYR A 11 -0.61 -2.09 -10.54
C TYR A 11 -1.08 -1.12 -9.44
N PHE A 12 -0.41 -1.12 -8.30
CA PHE A 12 -0.74 -0.19 -7.21
C PHE A 12 -0.44 1.25 -7.57
N PHE A 13 0.61 1.52 -8.34
CA PHE A 13 0.85 2.87 -8.85
C PHE A 13 -0.31 3.33 -9.72
N THR A 14 -0.83 2.46 -10.57
CA THR A 14 -1.98 2.77 -11.43
C THR A 14 -3.22 3.10 -10.60
N GLU A 15 -3.53 2.26 -9.61
CA GLU A 15 -4.68 2.49 -8.74
C GLU A 15 -4.54 3.77 -7.91
N ALA A 16 -3.35 4.04 -7.40
CA ALA A 16 -3.08 5.26 -6.66
C ALA A 16 -3.24 6.51 -7.55
N ALA A 17 -2.78 6.42 -8.80
CA ALA A 17 -2.95 7.52 -9.75
C ALA A 17 -4.43 7.81 -10.03
N LEU A 18 -5.26 6.76 -10.13
CA LEU A 18 -6.70 6.93 -10.32
C LEU A 18 -7.36 7.61 -9.11
N ILE A 19 -6.98 7.20 -7.90
CA ILE A 19 -7.50 7.83 -6.67
C ILE A 19 -7.09 9.30 -6.62
N CYS A 20 -5.84 9.62 -6.95
CA CYS A 20 -5.37 10.99 -7.02
C CYS A 20 -6.21 11.82 -8.00
N LYS A 21 -6.46 11.27 -9.19
CA LYS A 21 -7.26 11.95 -10.21
C LYS A 21 -8.68 12.23 -9.72
N GLU A 22 -9.31 11.25 -9.06
CA GLU A 22 -10.66 11.39 -8.51
C GLU A 22 -10.76 12.47 -7.44
N ASN A 23 -9.64 12.76 -6.76
CA ASN A 23 -9.58 13.75 -5.68
C ASN A 23 -8.87 15.04 -6.10
N ASN A 24 -8.65 15.24 -7.40
CA ASN A 24 -8.00 16.42 -7.96
C ASN A 24 -6.60 16.67 -7.38
N LEU A 25 -5.86 15.59 -7.14
CA LEU A 25 -4.49 15.64 -6.64
C LEU A 25 -3.53 15.15 -7.72
N PRO A 26 -2.36 15.81 -7.90
CA PRO A 26 -1.38 15.30 -8.85
C PRO A 26 -0.67 14.05 -8.28
N PHE A 27 -0.46 13.05 -9.13
CA PHE A 27 0.25 11.83 -8.74
C PHE A 27 1.68 12.15 -8.27
N ASP A 28 2.27 13.24 -8.77
CA ASP A 28 3.62 13.65 -8.41
C ASP A 28 3.80 13.84 -6.90
N LEU A 29 2.72 14.11 -6.16
CA LEU A 29 2.79 14.20 -4.69
C LEU A 29 3.24 12.90 -4.04
N LEU A 30 3.01 11.76 -4.70
CA LEU A 30 3.36 10.44 -4.17
C LEU A 30 4.76 9.98 -4.57
N LYS A 31 5.39 10.62 -5.55
CA LYS A 31 6.69 10.18 -6.05
C LYS A 31 7.78 10.17 -4.97
N PRO A 32 7.89 11.18 -4.10
CA PRO A 32 8.88 11.10 -3.02
C PRO A 32 8.68 9.89 -2.11
N LEU A 33 7.42 9.54 -1.81
CA LEU A 33 7.11 8.38 -0.99
C LEU A 33 7.49 7.07 -1.70
N ILE A 34 7.24 6.98 -3.01
CA ILE A 34 7.61 5.81 -3.81
C ILE A 34 9.12 5.61 -3.76
N LYS A 35 9.90 6.68 -3.94
CA LYS A 35 11.36 6.63 -3.87
C LYS A 35 11.83 6.23 -2.48
N GLU A 36 11.25 6.79 -1.44
CA GLU A 36 11.58 6.46 -0.05
C GLU A 36 11.33 4.99 0.24
N THR A 37 10.22 4.44 -0.25
CA THR A 37 9.86 3.05 -0.07
C THR A 37 10.93 2.12 -0.65
N ALA A 38 11.48 2.47 -1.81
CA ALA A 38 12.54 1.68 -2.44
C ALA A 38 13.90 1.87 -1.73
N ILE A 39 14.24 3.11 -1.39
CA ILE A 39 15.55 3.45 -0.78
C ILE A 39 15.71 2.80 0.59
N LYS A 40 14.64 2.67 1.36
CA LYS A 40 14.71 2.01 2.68
C LYS A 40 15.31 0.61 2.61
N LEU A 41 15.17 -0.07 1.48
CA LEU A 41 15.69 -1.42 1.30
C LEU A 41 17.21 -1.47 1.24
N ASP A 42 17.87 -0.32 1.06
CA ASP A 42 19.33 -0.26 1.11
C ASP A 42 19.88 -0.50 2.52
N VAL A 43 19.08 -0.21 3.55
CA VAL A 43 19.53 -0.29 4.94
C VAL A 43 18.64 -1.18 5.82
N LEU A 44 17.43 -1.50 5.40
CA LEU A 44 16.49 -2.30 6.17
C LEU A 44 16.04 -3.53 5.37
N SER A 45 15.80 -4.64 6.06
CA SER A 45 15.12 -5.78 5.43
C SER A 45 13.67 -5.40 5.12
N PRO A 46 13.03 -6.05 4.16
CA PRO A 46 11.62 -5.78 3.88
C PRO A 46 10.72 -5.90 5.11
N GLN A 47 10.97 -6.89 5.95
CA GLN A 47 10.17 -7.09 7.16
C GLN A 47 10.29 -5.88 8.11
N ASN A 48 11.50 -5.35 8.28
CA ASN A 48 11.73 -4.21 9.17
C ASN A 48 11.29 -2.88 8.55
N ALA A 49 11.17 -2.83 7.22
CA ALA A 49 10.74 -1.63 6.51
C ALA A 49 9.22 -1.48 6.46
N GLN A 50 8.46 -2.51 6.85
CA GLN A 50 7.00 -2.49 6.75
C GLN A 50 6.41 -1.38 7.62
N THR A 51 5.54 -0.56 7.01
CA THR A 51 4.82 0.53 7.67
C THR A 51 3.32 0.40 7.35
N GLY A 52 2.55 1.35 7.83
CA GLY A 52 1.13 1.46 7.50
C GLY A 52 0.19 1.00 8.60
N PRO A 53 -1.11 1.19 8.39
CA PRO A 53 -2.10 0.90 9.44
C PRO A 53 -2.24 -0.60 9.76
N ALA A 54 -1.94 -1.49 8.81
CA ALA A 54 -2.05 -2.93 9.06
C ALA A 54 -1.07 -3.39 10.15
N ILE A 55 0.21 -3.02 10.02
CA ILE A 55 1.22 -3.44 10.99
C ILE A 55 1.01 -2.80 12.36
N ARG A 56 0.45 -1.59 12.39
CA ARG A 56 0.10 -0.91 13.65
C ARG A 56 -1.21 -1.39 14.26
N LYS A 57 -1.94 -2.26 13.56
CA LYS A 57 -3.29 -2.72 13.96
C LYS A 57 -4.24 -1.54 14.18
N ASP A 58 -4.14 -0.54 13.33
CA ASP A 58 -4.94 0.68 13.38
C ASP A 58 -6.28 0.44 12.68
N GLN A 59 -7.20 -0.20 13.39
CA GLN A 59 -8.47 -0.62 12.81
C GLN A 59 -9.34 0.57 12.38
N GLU A 60 -9.25 1.69 13.08
CA GLU A 60 -10.02 2.88 12.71
C GLU A 60 -9.63 3.39 11.32
N THR A 61 -8.33 3.51 11.05
CA THR A 61 -7.83 3.93 9.73
C THR A 61 -8.18 2.92 8.64
N ILE A 62 -8.03 1.62 8.94
CA ILE A 62 -8.36 0.55 7.99
C ILE A 62 -9.83 0.63 7.59
N THR A 63 -10.72 0.80 8.57
CA THR A 63 -12.15 0.89 8.31
C THR A 63 -12.48 2.11 7.43
N LYS A 64 -11.88 3.26 7.72
CA LYS A 64 -12.09 4.47 6.92
C LYS A 64 -11.62 4.29 5.48
N HIS A 65 -10.47 3.63 5.27
CA HIS A 65 -9.99 3.36 3.93
C HIS A 65 -10.93 2.43 3.17
N LEU A 66 -11.39 1.36 3.82
CA LEU A 66 -12.31 0.41 3.20
C LEU A 66 -13.63 1.07 2.81
N GLU A 67 -14.12 2.00 3.62
CA GLU A 67 -15.34 2.75 3.31
C GLU A 67 -15.14 3.69 2.12
N SER A 68 -13.94 4.21 1.91
CA SER A 68 -13.67 5.18 0.85
C SER A 68 -13.27 4.55 -0.48
N ILE A 69 -12.81 3.30 -0.49
CA ILE A 69 -12.41 2.61 -1.72
C ILE A 69 -13.67 2.14 -2.45
N GLN A 70 -13.94 2.75 -3.62
CA GLN A 70 -15.14 2.47 -4.39
C GLN A 70 -14.98 1.29 -5.35
N ASN A 71 -13.77 1.03 -5.84
CA ASN A 71 -13.50 -0.09 -6.73
C ASN A 71 -13.58 -1.40 -5.95
N PRO A 72 -14.56 -2.30 -6.24
CA PRO A 72 -14.72 -3.54 -5.46
C PRO A 72 -13.49 -4.44 -5.50
N ARG A 73 -12.77 -4.45 -6.62
CA ARG A 73 -11.55 -5.27 -6.75
C ARG A 73 -10.46 -4.74 -5.83
N LEU A 74 -10.24 -3.44 -5.84
CA LEU A 74 -9.22 -2.84 -4.97
C LEU A 74 -9.60 -2.99 -3.49
N HIS A 75 -10.89 -2.88 -3.17
CA HIS A 75 -11.40 -3.11 -1.81
C HIS A 75 -11.01 -4.51 -1.30
N GLU A 76 -11.22 -5.54 -2.13
CA GLU A 76 -10.84 -6.91 -1.76
C GLU A 76 -9.33 -7.08 -1.63
N ILE A 77 -8.55 -6.50 -2.54
CA ILE A 77 -7.09 -6.55 -2.47
C ILE A 77 -6.59 -5.89 -1.19
N TYR A 78 -7.17 -4.74 -0.82
CA TYR A 78 -6.81 -4.04 0.42
C TYR A 78 -7.03 -4.94 1.64
N LYS A 79 -8.17 -5.61 1.70
CA LYS A 79 -8.49 -6.53 2.81
C LYS A 79 -7.51 -7.69 2.88
N ILE A 80 -7.23 -8.30 1.74
CA ILE A 80 -6.33 -9.46 1.66
C ILE A 80 -4.91 -9.06 2.11
N LEU A 81 -4.40 -7.95 1.60
CA LEU A 81 -3.05 -7.49 1.95
C LEU A 81 -2.95 -7.06 3.40
N THR A 82 -3.98 -6.38 3.92
CA THR A 82 -4.02 -6.00 5.34
C THR A 82 -3.91 -7.24 6.22
N SER A 83 -4.70 -8.27 5.92
CA SER A 83 -4.66 -9.53 6.67
C SER A 83 -3.30 -10.21 6.54
N ALA A 84 -2.72 -10.24 5.34
CA ALA A 84 -1.43 -10.88 5.10
C ALA A 84 -0.31 -10.18 5.89
N ILE A 85 -0.29 -8.85 5.90
CA ILE A 85 0.70 -8.07 6.66
C ILE A 85 0.58 -8.36 8.15
N GLN A 86 -0.64 -8.39 8.67
CA GLN A 86 -0.87 -8.67 10.09
C GLN A 86 -0.41 -10.07 10.47
N LYS A 87 -0.68 -11.06 9.63
CA LYS A 87 -0.24 -12.45 9.88
C LYS A 87 1.27 -12.58 9.85
N ASN A 88 1.94 -11.93 8.91
CA ASN A 88 3.40 -11.97 8.86
C ASN A 88 4.03 -11.36 10.09
N ASN A 89 3.40 -10.35 10.68
CA ASN A 89 3.92 -9.67 11.86
C ASN A 89 3.70 -10.47 13.14
N GLU A 90 2.80 -11.46 13.14
CA GLU A 90 2.54 -12.32 14.30
C GLU A 90 3.58 -13.42 14.49
N GLN A 91 4.46 -13.62 13.51
CA GLN A 91 5.47 -14.69 13.55
C GLN A 91 6.79 -14.24 14.17
#